data_d338a2c19c21962ef4f44984f26ebefc
#
_entry.id   d338a2c19c21962ef4f44984f26ebefc
#
_cell.length_a   1.000
_cell.length_b   1.000
_cell.length_c   1.000
_cell.angle_alpha   90.00
_cell.angle_beta   90.00
_cell.angle_gamma   90.00
#
_symmetry.space_group_name_H-M   'P 1'
#
loop_
_entity.id
_entity.type
_entity.pdbx_description
1 polymer ?
#
loop_
_entity_poly.entity_id
_entity_poly.type
_entity_poly.pdbx_seq_one_letter_code
_entity_poly.pdbx_strand_id
1 'polypeptide(L)'
;MATTNGNRKILDLKRWEFCTPVPTATVAGAFVASSRHYRQQQLYVSSATVHHLYNPLEDAWVQIPSGALAGTFAVGACGTSTSVGPSGTATAGTTSTITTNLTLARDLRGYSIHITGGGANNGVTLPILSNTVGTNSVITVATQASAFTASTTYRLLTPRWYVLNAITASGTTTAAVFRFYDFALNTWTSAETGATDGIAPAAVIGTDSKLIATPSWVGSDYKAFATGTATAGGASTLTNSAKTWTTNQWANYQVRIVSGTGAGQIRTISSNTGTVLTTSAAWTTQPDATSVYNIEGNDDFIYYLGSNAVTLYRYSISGGTWTTLSPTAARAAAPGVGMSAHWVYEATDAAWTNESDIRNGRFIYSFRGTAGAVLDRYDIALNTWASALTYAPSTEVFGAGSKYVYRKDWIYAQKDATGRWFRYNVVTNEQDGWSTMTYTQGAAIAGDTAFDVHYKDGATTIDYVYMLLNTSTVLLRAQVV
;
A
#
# COMPACT_ATOMS: atom_id res chain seq x y z
N MET A 1 -21.73 -35.66 -10.55
CA MET A 1 -22.18 -34.77 -11.64
C MET A 1 -22.23 -33.29 -11.25
N ALA A 2 -21.70 -32.89 -10.12
CA ALA A 2 -21.68 -31.47 -9.72
C ALA A 2 -20.42 -30.72 -10.16
N THR A 3 -19.46 -31.38 -10.72
CA THR A 3 -18.12 -30.82 -11.04
C THR A 3 -18.06 -30.05 -12.37
N THR A 4 -18.99 -30.26 -13.27
CA THR A 4 -18.97 -29.61 -14.60
C THR A 4 -19.49 -28.18 -14.59
N ASN A 5 -20.32 -27.81 -13.63
CA ASN A 5 -20.84 -26.44 -13.54
C ASN A 5 -19.87 -25.46 -12.85
N GLY A 6 -18.98 -25.94 -12.00
CA GLY A 6 -17.94 -25.13 -11.38
C GLY A 6 -16.94 -24.58 -12.40
N ASN A 7 -16.52 -25.41 -13.32
CA ASN A 7 -15.52 -25.03 -14.32
C ASN A 7 -16.03 -24.00 -15.36
N ARG A 8 -17.31 -24.03 -15.68
CA ARG A 8 -17.90 -23.02 -16.60
C ARG A 8 -17.95 -21.64 -15.97
N LYS A 9 -18.34 -21.56 -14.70
CA LYS A 9 -18.33 -20.26 -13.99
C LYS A 9 -16.95 -19.63 -13.96
N ILE A 10 -15.94 -20.46 -13.78
CA ILE A 10 -14.55 -20.01 -13.71
C ILE A 10 -14.07 -19.44 -15.04
N LEU A 11 -14.45 -20.02 -16.17
CA LEU A 11 -14.07 -19.56 -17.50
C LEU A 11 -14.78 -18.26 -17.89
N ASP A 12 -16.04 -18.11 -17.56
CA ASP A 12 -16.84 -16.94 -17.92
C ASP A 12 -16.45 -15.68 -17.11
N LEU A 13 -15.94 -15.87 -15.90
CA LEU A 13 -15.59 -14.78 -14.98
C LEU A 13 -14.17 -14.22 -15.17
N LYS A 14 -13.38 -14.83 -16.04
CA LYS A 14 -11.97 -14.49 -16.27
C LYS A 14 -11.73 -13.87 -17.63
N ARG A 15 -12.73 -13.22 -18.15
CA ARG A 15 -12.62 -12.51 -19.42
C ARG A 15 -11.82 -11.22 -19.25
N TRP A 16 -10.80 -11.09 -20.06
CA TRP A 16 -10.06 -9.84 -20.17
C TRP A 16 -10.77 -8.86 -21.07
N GLU A 17 -10.89 -7.63 -20.61
CA GLU A 17 -11.54 -6.53 -21.29
C GLU A 17 -10.54 -5.39 -21.53
N PHE A 18 -10.71 -4.68 -22.66
CA PHE A 18 -9.98 -3.46 -22.91
C PHE A 18 -10.61 -2.31 -22.13
N CYS A 19 -9.76 -1.51 -21.50
CA CYS A 19 -10.12 -0.22 -20.92
C CYS A 19 -9.74 0.90 -21.91
N THR A 20 -10.17 2.12 -21.61
CA THR A 20 -9.72 3.30 -22.35
C THR A 20 -8.20 3.33 -22.45
N PRO A 21 -7.62 3.46 -23.64
CA PRO A 21 -6.17 3.42 -23.83
C PRO A 21 -5.44 4.48 -23.03
N VAL A 22 -4.24 4.14 -22.55
CA VAL A 22 -3.35 5.11 -21.92
C VAL A 22 -3.01 6.23 -22.92
N PRO A 23 -3.15 7.51 -22.55
CA PRO A 23 -2.95 8.63 -23.47
C PRO A 23 -1.55 8.68 -24.10
N THR A 24 -0.55 8.14 -23.41
CA THR A 24 0.84 8.09 -23.87
C THR A 24 1.36 6.67 -23.77
N ALA A 25 1.96 6.15 -24.84
CA ALA A 25 2.54 4.81 -24.83
C ALA A 25 3.55 4.63 -23.69
N THR A 26 3.47 3.49 -23.04
CA THR A 26 4.35 3.14 -21.93
C THR A 26 5.77 2.81 -22.45
N VAL A 27 6.74 2.88 -21.59
CA VAL A 27 8.17 2.56 -21.86
C VAL A 27 8.64 1.45 -20.93
N ALA A 28 9.78 0.87 -21.25
CA ALA A 28 10.46 -0.06 -20.35
C ALA A 28 10.74 0.64 -19.01
N GLY A 29 10.24 0.14 -17.92
CA GLY A 29 10.28 0.81 -16.61
C GLY A 29 8.98 1.50 -16.21
N ALA A 30 7.98 1.55 -17.09
CA ALA A 30 6.64 1.97 -16.69
C ALA A 30 6.09 1.00 -15.64
N PHE A 31 5.36 1.54 -14.69
CA PHE A 31 4.70 0.75 -13.66
C PHE A 31 3.34 1.33 -13.31
N VAL A 32 2.59 0.58 -12.55
CA VAL A 32 1.26 0.94 -12.07
C VAL A 32 1.18 0.75 -10.57
N ALA A 33 0.54 1.68 -9.89
CA ALA A 33 0.24 1.56 -8.46
C ALA A 33 -1.20 2.00 -8.18
N SER A 34 -1.95 1.16 -7.48
CA SER A 34 -3.31 1.47 -7.04
C SER A 34 -3.30 2.35 -5.79
N SER A 35 -4.21 3.31 -5.71
CA SER A 35 -4.40 4.10 -4.49
C SER A 35 -4.96 3.28 -3.33
N ARG A 36 -5.52 2.11 -3.60
CA ARG A 36 -6.23 1.26 -2.63
C ARG A 36 -7.34 1.97 -1.85
N HIS A 37 -7.81 3.10 -2.36
CA HIS A 37 -8.87 3.85 -1.71
C HIS A 37 -10.24 3.37 -2.21
N TYR A 38 -11.07 2.89 -1.31
CA TYR A 38 -12.29 2.14 -1.57
C TYR A 38 -13.27 2.75 -2.58
N ARG A 39 -13.64 4.01 -2.47
CA ARG A 39 -14.62 4.65 -3.36
C ARG A 39 -14.03 5.56 -4.41
N GLN A 40 -12.77 5.87 -4.26
CA GLN A 40 -12.02 6.82 -5.08
C GLN A 40 -10.75 6.17 -5.59
N GLN A 41 -10.85 4.87 -5.93
CA GLN A 41 -9.68 4.17 -6.43
C GLN A 41 -9.19 4.80 -7.71
N GLN A 42 -7.92 5.06 -7.73
CA GLN A 42 -7.22 5.59 -8.87
C GLN A 42 -5.94 4.79 -9.10
N LEU A 43 -5.58 4.68 -10.35
CA LEU A 43 -4.37 4.02 -10.75
C LEU A 43 -3.37 5.08 -11.18
N TYR A 44 -2.25 5.11 -10.51
CA TYR A 44 -1.11 5.85 -11.00
C TYR A 44 -0.39 5.02 -12.07
N VAL A 45 -0.18 5.62 -13.22
CA VAL A 45 0.58 5.04 -14.32
C VAL A 45 1.69 5.99 -14.70
N SER A 46 2.93 5.48 -14.67
CA SER A 46 4.07 6.18 -15.23
C SER A 46 4.25 5.79 -16.69
N SER A 47 4.54 6.77 -17.54
CA SER A 47 4.85 6.55 -18.94
C SER A 47 5.94 7.52 -19.36
N ALA A 48 7.15 7.04 -19.57
CA ALA A 48 8.33 7.89 -19.88
C ALA A 48 8.46 9.05 -18.86
N THR A 49 8.23 10.27 -19.32
CA THR A 49 8.26 11.51 -18.53
C THR A 49 6.86 12.02 -18.18
N VAL A 50 5.82 11.26 -18.52
CA VAL A 50 4.41 11.67 -18.34
C VAL A 50 3.74 10.74 -17.36
N HIS A 51 2.93 11.31 -16.48
CA HIS A 51 2.24 10.58 -15.43
C HIS A 51 0.75 10.78 -15.54
N HIS A 52 0.00 9.72 -15.34
CA HIS A 52 -1.44 9.72 -15.45
C HIS A 52 -2.09 9.07 -14.23
N LEU A 53 -3.29 9.54 -13.91
CA LEU A 53 -4.22 8.84 -13.04
C LEU A 53 -5.37 8.30 -13.88
N TYR A 54 -5.68 7.05 -13.69
CA TYR A 54 -6.84 6.41 -14.28
C TYR A 54 -7.95 6.28 -13.24
N ASN A 55 -9.15 6.71 -13.59
CA ASN A 55 -10.34 6.47 -12.80
C ASN A 55 -11.07 5.23 -13.33
N PRO A 56 -11.06 4.10 -12.59
CA PRO A 56 -11.70 2.86 -13.03
C PRO A 56 -13.22 2.95 -13.19
N LEU A 57 -13.87 3.88 -12.46
CA LEU A 57 -15.33 4.06 -12.51
C LEU A 57 -15.79 4.78 -13.77
N GLU A 58 -14.99 5.76 -14.19
CA GLU A 58 -15.30 6.61 -15.35
C GLU A 58 -14.65 6.10 -16.62
N ASP A 59 -13.78 5.08 -16.51
CA ASP A 59 -12.90 4.60 -17.58
C ASP A 59 -12.16 5.76 -18.27
N ALA A 60 -11.61 6.67 -17.46
CA ALA A 60 -11.05 7.94 -17.92
C ALA A 60 -9.68 8.23 -17.32
N TRP A 61 -8.88 8.98 -18.06
CA TRP A 61 -7.53 9.38 -17.70
C TRP A 61 -7.44 10.86 -17.37
N VAL A 62 -6.62 11.18 -16.38
CA VAL A 62 -6.21 12.55 -16.07
C VAL A 62 -4.69 12.59 -16.03
N GLN A 63 -4.10 13.48 -16.81
CA GLN A 63 -2.67 13.76 -16.72
C GLN A 63 -2.40 14.56 -15.45
N ILE A 64 -1.36 14.17 -14.72
CA ILE A 64 -0.87 14.91 -13.56
C ILE A 64 0.44 15.61 -13.91
N PRO A 65 0.84 16.66 -13.14
CA PRO A 65 2.09 17.33 -13.39
C PRO A 65 3.26 16.35 -13.48
N SER A 66 4.08 16.46 -14.50
CA SER A 66 5.30 15.64 -14.63
C SER A 66 6.39 16.10 -13.64
N GLY A 67 6.24 17.29 -13.07
CA GLY A 67 6.95 17.79 -11.91
C GLY A 67 8.45 17.54 -11.94
N ALA A 68 8.99 17.29 -10.81
CA ALA A 68 10.39 17.12 -10.53
C ALA A 68 10.95 15.70 -10.76
N LEU A 69 10.19 14.77 -11.34
CA LEU A 69 10.75 13.50 -11.81
C LEU A 69 11.46 13.76 -13.13
N ALA A 70 12.66 14.34 -13.05
CA ALA A 70 13.48 14.57 -14.22
C ALA A 70 13.99 13.24 -14.77
N GLY A 71 13.79 13.01 -16.07
CA GLY A 71 14.33 11.86 -16.77
C GLY A 71 13.33 10.74 -17.06
N THR A 72 13.72 9.86 -17.98
CA THR A 72 12.96 8.68 -18.36
C THR A 72 13.04 7.63 -17.25
N PHE A 73 11.93 6.97 -16.96
CA PHE A 73 11.94 5.84 -16.04
C PHE A 73 12.85 4.74 -16.55
N ALA A 74 13.78 4.31 -15.69
CA ALA A 74 14.65 3.18 -15.99
C ALA A 74 13.94 1.87 -15.71
N VAL A 75 14.39 0.81 -16.33
CA VAL A 75 13.99 -0.56 -16.00
C VAL A 75 14.24 -0.80 -14.52
N GLY A 76 13.22 -1.26 -13.81
CA GLY A 76 13.29 -1.46 -12.35
C GLY A 76 12.68 -0.32 -11.53
N ALA A 77 12.24 0.77 -12.17
CA ALA A 77 11.41 1.75 -11.48
C ALA A 77 10.17 1.07 -10.88
N CYS A 78 9.82 1.48 -9.67
CA CYS A 78 8.70 0.88 -8.95
C CYS A 78 8.00 1.91 -8.06
N GLY A 79 6.79 1.61 -7.69
CA GLY A 79 5.99 2.48 -6.85
C GLY A 79 5.03 1.75 -5.95
N THR A 80 4.57 2.47 -4.93
CA THR A 80 3.53 2.01 -4.02
C THR A 80 2.69 3.20 -3.59
N SER A 81 1.54 2.95 -3.03
CA SER A 81 0.67 4.01 -2.50
C SER A 81 0.45 3.88 -1.01
N THR A 82 0.21 5.01 -0.38
CA THR A 82 -0.35 5.12 0.96
C THR A 82 -1.65 5.90 0.89
N SER A 83 -2.51 5.75 1.90
CA SER A 83 -3.71 6.58 2.07
C SER A 83 -3.48 7.71 3.07
N VAL A 84 -2.22 8.08 3.30
CA VAL A 84 -1.82 9.08 4.29
C VAL A 84 -1.39 10.34 3.55
N GLY A 85 -2.35 11.21 3.32
CA GLY A 85 -2.15 12.50 2.67
C GLY A 85 -1.56 13.56 3.60
N PRO A 86 -1.66 14.83 3.23
CA PRO A 86 -1.06 15.92 3.99
C PRO A 86 -1.72 16.09 5.35
N SER A 87 -0.92 16.51 6.32
CA SER A 87 -1.36 16.86 7.67
C SER A 87 -1.13 18.34 7.97
N GLY A 88 -1.83 18.85 8.96
CA GLY A 88 -1.68 20.23 9.35
C GLY A 88 -2.40 20.57 10.64
N THR A 89 -2.37 21.85 10.97
CA THR A 89 -3.16 22.44 12.05
C THR A 89 -4.18 23.38 11.44
N ALA A 90 -5.41 23.29 11.86
CA ALA A 90 -6.46 24.18 11.43
C ALA A 90 -6.15 25.62 11.82
N THR A 91 -6.54 26.57 11.00
CA THR A 91 -6.45 28.01 11.29
C THR A 91 -7.75 28.54 11.90
N ALA A 92 -8.87 27.87 11.65
CA ALA A 92 -10.18 28.13 12.23
C ALA A 92 -11.09 26.91 12.06
N GLY A 93 -12.25 26.91 12.71
CA GLY A 93 -13.26 25.87 12.49
C GLY A 93 -14.57 26.17 13.20
N THR A 94 -15.58 25.39 12.87
CA THR A 94 -16.90 25.35 13.48
C THR A 94 -17.24 23.92 13.87
N THR A 95 -18.47 23.61 14.22
CA THR A 95 -18.89 22.22 14.46
C THR A 95 -18.92 21.38 13.20
N SER A 96 -18.90 21.96 12.00
CA SER A 96 -18.99 21.23 10.72
C SER A 96 -17.94 21.64 9.69
N THR A 97 -17.06 22.60 10.02
CA THR A 97 -16.01 23.07 9.08
C THR A 97 -14.65 23.12 9.73
N ILE A 98 -13.61 22.86 8.94
CA ILE A 98 -12.21 22.98 9.33
C ILE A 98 -11.53 23.83 8.25
N THR A 99 -11.05 25.03 8.64
CA THR A 99 -10.22 25.84 7.76
C THR A 99 -8.78 25.36 7.89
N THR A 100 -8.24 24.84 6.81
CA THR A 100 -6.88 24.27 6.78
C THR A 100 -5.84 25.36 6.54
N ASN A 101 -4.57 25.03 6.78
CA ASN A 101 -3.42 25.81 6.31
C ASN A 101 -2.88 25.29 4.96
N LEU A 102 -3.65 24.43 4.27
CA LEU A 102 -3.24 23.78 3.02
C LEU A 102 -3.82 24.53 1.82
N THR A 103 -3.12 24.42 0.69
CA THR A 103 -3.62 24.80 -0.62
C THR A 103 -4.09 23.53 -1.32
N LEU A 104 -5.37 23.19 -1.17
CA LEU A 104 -5.94 22.01 -1.83
C LEU A 104 -6.17 22.31 -3.31
N ALA A 105 -5.74 21.37 -4.15
CA ALA A 105 -5.84 21.52 -5.60
C ALA A 105 -7.06 20.80 -6.20
N ARG A 106 -7.82 20.06 -5.39
CA ARG A 106 -8.89 19.18 -5.87
C ARG A 106 -10.09 19.16 -4.93
N ASP A 107 -11.23 18.74 -5.49
CA ASP A 107 -12.39 18.31 -4.70
C ASP A 107 -12.06 16.94 -4.05
N LEU A 108 -12.16 16.89 -2.73
CA LEU A 108 -11.85 15.71 -1.92
C LEU A 108 -13.11 15.01 -1.38
N ARG A 109 -14.27 15.25 -1.95
CA ARG A 109 -15.49 14.52 -1.60
C ARG A 109 -15.29 13.01 -1.74
N GLY A 110 -15.75 12.27 -0.72
CA GLY A 110 -15.57 10.81 -0.66
C GLY A 110 -14.26 10.34 -0.04
N TYR A 111 -13.30 11.24 0.18
CA TYR A 111 -12.15 11.02 1.07
C TYR A 111 -12.51 11.35 2.51
N SER A 112 -11.56 11.17 3.42
CA SER A 112 -11.79 11.41 4.85
C SER A 112 -10.70 12.30 5.45
N ILE A 113 -11.04 12.95 6.55
CA ILE A 113 -10.12 13.67 7.42
C ILE A 113 -10.09 12.99 8.80
N HIS A 114 -8.90 12.73 9.31
CA HIS A 114 -8.67 12.19 10.64
C HIS A 114 -8.17 13.29 11.57
N ILE A 115 -8.83 13.48 12.70
CA ILE A 115 -8.45 14.47 13.72
C ILE A 115 -7.42 13.84 14.64
N THR A 116 -6.22 14.39 14.65
CA THR A 116 -5.08 13.84 15.37
C THR A 116 -4.84 14.51 16.72
N GLY A 117 -5.51 15.64 17.00
CA GLY A 117 -5.36 16.35 18.27
C GLY A 117 -6.11 17.69 18.31
N GLY A 118 -6.00 18.40 19.43
CA GLY A 118 -6.46 19.79 19.56
C GLY A 118 -7.91 19.95 19.98
N GLY A 119 -8.51 18.99 20.71
CA GLY A 119 -9.86 19.17 21.26
C GLY A 119 -10.66 17.90 21.45
N ALA A 120 -11.98 18.06 21.69
CA ALA A 120 -12.89 16.95 21.98
C ALA A 120 -13.13 16.01 20.80
N ASN A 121 -12.80 16.42 19.57
CA ASN A 121 -12.93 15.60 18.36
C ASN A 121 -11.69 14.74 18.09
N ASN A 122 -10.75 14.63 19.00
CA ASN A 122 -9.55 13.82 18.83
C ASN A 122 -9.87 12.37 18.53
N GLY A 123 -9.16 11.77 17.56
CA GLY A 123 -9.34 10.38 17.15
C GLY A 123 -10.49 10.15 16.17
N VAL A 124 -11.34 11.15 15.93
CA VAL A 124 -12.47 11.01 15.01
C VAL A 124 -12.00 11.04 13.56
N THR A 125 -12.55 10.15 12.76
CA THR A 125 -12.38 10.16 11.30
C THR A 125 -13.72 10.49 10.65
N LEU A 126 -13.71 11.51 9.81
CA LEU A 126 -14.92 12.07 9.21
C LEU A 126 -14.83 12.05 7.69
N PRO A 127 -15.88 11.61 6.99
CA PRO A 127 -16.00 11.79 5.55
C PRO A 127 -16.00 13.28 5.19
N ILE A 128 -15.28 13.63 4.14
CA ILE A 128 -15.29 14.96 3.56
C ILE A 128 -16.54 15.08 2.69
N LEU A 129 -17.45 15.97 3.05
CA LEU A 129 -18.67 16.25 2.30
C LEU A 129 -18.44 17.24 1.16
N SER A 130 -17.57 18.22 1.38
CA SER A 130 -17.09 19.16 0.37
C SER A 130 -15.81 19.84 0.86
N ASN A 131 -15.11 20.50 -0.05
CA ASN A 131 -14.04 21.43 0.29
C ASN A 131 -13.93 22.55 -0.74
N THR A 132 -13.36 23.67 -0.32
CA THR A 132 -12.91 24.68 -1.27
C THR A 132 -11.56 24.30 -1.85
N VAL A 133 -11.29 24.73 -3.08
CA VAL A 133 -9.97 24.60 -3.74
C VAL A 133 -9.23 25.94 -3.58
N GLY A 134 -7.93 25.88 -3.36
CA GLY A 134 -7.08 27.06 -3.18
C GLY A 134 -6.48 27.15 -1.78
N THR A 135 -5.90 28.29 -1.48
CA THR A 135 -5.19 28.54 -0.22
C THR A 135 -6.16 28.57 0.97
N ASN A 136 -5.72 28.05 2.10
CA ASN A 136 -6.53 27.95 3.32
C ASN A 136 -7.89 27.30 3.06
N SER A 137 -7.86 26.19 2.36
CA SER A 137 -9.07 25.48 1.97
C SER A 137 -9.93 25.12 3.18
N VAL A 138 -11.24 25.27 3.02
CA VAL A 138 -12.23 24.92 4.04
C VAL A 138 -12.78 23.53 3.72
N ILE A 139 -12.68 22.63 4.67
CA ILE A 139 -13.23 21.25 4.58
C ILE A 139 -14.52 21.23 5.37
N THR A 140 -15.59 20.74 4.74
CA THR A 140 -16.90 20.53 5.36
C THR A 140 -17.07 19.04 5.68
N VAL A 141 -17.50 18.78 6.90
CA VAL A 141 -17.79 17.43 7.44
C VAL A 141 -19.16 17.40 8.08
N ALA A 142 -19.63 16.22 8.49
CA ALA A 142 -20.84 16.10 9.29
C ALA A 142 -20.68 16.89 10.62
N THR A 143 -21.74 17.53 11.05
CA THR A 143 -21.77 18.33 12.30
C THR A 143 -21.36 17.49 13.49
N GLN A 144 -20.41 17.99 14.27
CA GLN A 144 -19.92 17.39 15.49
C GLN A 144 -20.52 18.08 16.71
N ALA A 145 -20.52 17.37 17.85
CA ALA A 145 -20.99 17.95 19.12
C ALA A 145 -20.12 19.12 19.62
N SER A 146 -18.83 19.11 19.25
CA SER A 146 -17.85 20.14 19.61
C SER A 146 -17.27 20.79 18.37
N ALA A 147 -16.98 22.08 18.46
CA ALA A 147 -16.35 22.83 17.38
C ALA A 147 -14.89 22.42 17.19
N PHE A 148 -14.44 22.45 15.95
CA PHE A 148 -13.02 22.47 15.60
C PHE A 148 -12.47 23.88 15.88
N THR A 149 -11.22 23.95 16.28
CA THR A 149 -10.55 25.21 16.64
C THR A 149 -9.24 25.37 15.89
N ALA A 150 -8.61 26.54 16.01
CA ALA A 150 -7.29 26.80 15.45
C ALA A 150 -6.17 25.88 16.03
N SER A 151 -6.43 25.13 17.09
CA SER A 151 -5.51 24.11 17.63
C SER A 151 -5.80 22.69 17.14
N THR A 152 -6.87 22.49 16.38
CA THR A 152 -7.22 21.17 15.84
C THR A 152 -6.15 20.71 14.86
N THR A 153 -5.47 19.62 15.17
CA THR A 153 -4.55 18.97 14.25
C THR A 153 -5.27 17.86 13.49
N TYR A 154 -4.88 17.69 12.24
CA TYR A 154 -5.56 16.77 11.34
C TYR A 154 -4.60 16.13 10.34
N ARG A 155 -5.06 15.06 9.72
CA ARG A 155 -4.45 14.40 8.57
C ARG A 155 -5.53 14.08 7.54
N LEU A 156 -5.29 14.40 6.28
CA LEU A 156 -6.15 13.97 5.19
C LEU A 156 -5.84 12.52 4.84
N LEU A 157 -6.87 11.73 4.66
CA LEU A 157 -6.75 10.34 4.20
C LEU A 157 -6.96 10.32 2.68
N THR A 158 -5.98 10.84 1.98
CA THR A 158 -5.93 10.92 0.52
C THR A 158 -4.71 10.19 0.00
N PRO A 159 -4.73 9.71 -1.26
CA PRO A 159 -3.61 8.96 -1.80
C PRO A 159 -2.31 9.78 -1.89
N ARG A 160 -1.19 9.10 -1.59
CA ARG A 160 0.16 9.47 -1.99
C ARG A 160 0.80 8.31 -2.70
N TRP A 161 1.37 8.56 -3.88
CA TRP A 161 2.13 7.56 -4.62
C TRP A 161 3.61 7.83 -4.46
N TYR A 162 4.31 6.90 -3.81
CA TYR A 162 5.75 6.90 -3.67
C TYR A 162 6.37 6.20 -4.86
N VAL A 163 7.33 6.83 -5.47
CA VAL A 163 7.98 6.39 -6.71
C VAL A 163 9.48 6.38 -6.52
N LEU A 164 10.06 5.23 -6.78
CA LEU A 164 11.50 5.03 -6.84
C LEU A 164 11.90 4.85 -8.30
N ASN A 165 12.69 5.76 -8.82
CA ASN A 165 13.20 5.73 -10.18
C ASN A 165 14.72 5.73 -10.20
N ALA A 166 15.33 4.77 -10.92
CA ALA A 166 16.73 4.83 -11.24
C ALA A 166 16.90 5.74 -12.46
N ILE A 167 17.58 6.85 -12.30
CA ILE A 167 17.97 7.68 -13.44
C ILE A 167 19.28 7.13 -14.00
N THR A 168 19.23 6.55 -15.18
CA THR A 168 20.43 6.32 -15.96
C THR A 168 20.70 7.57 -16.80
N ALA A 169 21.59 8.44 -16.35
CA ALA A 169 22.26 9.32 -17.29
C ALA A 169 23.22 8.46 -18.14
N SER A 170 23.26 8.72 -19.44
CA SER A 170 24.12 8.03 -20.41
C SER A 170 25.49 7.67 -19.80
N GLY A 171 25.66 6.42 -19.39
CA GLY A 171 26.96 5.85 -19.03
C GLY A 171 27.38 5.92 -17.56
N THR A 172 26.61 6.54 -16.67
CA THR A 172 26.85 6.55 -15.21
C THR A 172 25.55 6.36 -14.45
N THR A 173 25.56 5.48 -13.45
CA THR A 173 24.44 5.31 -12.51
C THR A 173 24.30 6.61 -11.74
N THR A 174 23.36 7.44 -12.13
CA THR A 174 23.00 8.61 -11.34
C THR A 174 22.11 8.13 -10.19
N ALA A 175 22.18 8.81 -9.05
CA ALA A 175 21.45 8.47 -7.85
C ALA A 175 19.96 8.23 -8.15
N ALA A 176 19.38 7.19 -7.56
CA ALA A 176 17.97 6.93 -7.68
C ALA A 176 17.16 8.08 -7.08
N VAL A 177 16.07 8.46 -7.72
CA VAL A 177 15.16 9.49 -7.24
C VAL A 177 14.02 8.83 -6.50
N PHE A 178 13.80 9.24 -5.27
CA PHE A 178 12.67 8.79 -4.48
C PHE A 178 11.77 9.97 -4.12
N ARG A 179 10.56 9.97 -4.68
CA ARG A 179 9.58 11.06 -4.55
C ARG A 179 8.18 10.52 -4.30
N PHE A 180 7.31 11.38 -3.84
CA PHE A 180 5.88 11.07 -3.82
C PHE A 180 5.05 12.15 -4.51
N TYR A 181 3.99 11.71 -5.14
CA TYR A 181 2.92 12.56 -5.63
C TYR A 181 1.81 12.64 -4.59
N ASP A 182 1.47 13.84 -4.16
CA ASP A 182 0.36 14.11 -3.25
C ASP A 182 -0.89 14.46 -4.05
N PHE A 183 -1.91 13.61 -3.94
CA PHE A 183 -3.16 13.79 -4.69
C PHE A 183 -3.89 15.08 -4.29
N ALA A 184 -3.98 15.37 -3.00
CA ALA A 184 -4.74 16.52 -2.49
C ALA A 184 -4.11 17.85 -2.90
N LEU A 185 -2.78 17.89 -2.94
CA LEU A 185 -2.02 19.10 -3.28
C LEU A 185 -1.66 19.18 -4.78
N ASN A 186 -1.83 18.10 -5.54
CA ASN A 186 -1.42 17.97 -6.94
C ASN A 186 0.06 18.31 -7.18
N THR A 187 0.93 17.88 -6.29
CA THR A 187 2.35 18.22 -6.31
C THR A 187 3.22 16.98 -6.10
N TRP A 188 4.43 17.05 -6.67
CA TRP A 188 5.51 16.13 -6.35
C TRP A 188 6.40 16.70 -5.26
N THR A 189 6.82 15.85 -4.35
CA THR A 189 7.71 16.22 -3.25
C THR A 189 8.80 15.17 -3.12
N SER A 190 10.03 15.59 -2.76
CA SER A 190 11.07 14.65 -2.35
C SER A 190 10.59 13.86 -1.13
N ALA A 191 10.79 12.56 -1.16
CA ALA A 191 10.44 11.72 -0.02
C ALA A 191 11.51 11.75 1.07
N GLU A 192 12.69 12.29 0.78
CA GLU A 192 13.82 12.36 1.70
C GLU A 192 13.95 13.75 2.34
N THR A 193 14.27 13.78 3.62
CA THR A 193 14.62 15.02 4.32
C THR A 193 16.08 15.36 4.07
N GLY A 194 16.35 16.56 3.52
CA GLY A 194 17.72 17.05 3.40
C GLY A 194 18.22 17.35 2.01
N ALA A 195 17.34 17.56 1.06
CA ALA A 195 17.57 18.42 -0.09
C ALA A 195 18.26 17.90 -1.35
N THR A 196 18.73 16.74 -1.45
CA THR A 196 19.12 16.22 -2.76
C THR A 196 18.31 14.98 -3.06
N ASP A 197 17.58 15.02 -4.15
CA ASP A 197 16.93 13.84 -4.73
C ASP A 197 17.97 12.74 -4.82
N GLY A 198 18.06 11.98 -3.81
CA GLY A 198 19.15 11.08 -3.90
C GLY A 198 18.94 9.99 -2.97
N ILE A 199 19.21 9.23 -2.77
CA ILE A 199 19.71 7.95 -2.26
C ILE A 199 18.51 7.20 -1.76
N ALA A 200 17.80 6.68 -2.69
CA ALA A 200 17.35 5.32 -2.54
C ALA A 200 18.47 4.51 -1.88
N PRO A 201 18.11 3.50 -1.11
CA PRO A 201 19.09 2.63 -0.49
C PRO A 201 20.21 2.32 -1.48
N ALA A 202 21.45 2.28 -1.03
CA ALA A 202 22.66 2.09 -1.83
C ALA A 202 22.66 0.81 -2.71
N ALA A 203 21.52 0.14 -2.79
CA ALA A 203 21.30 -1.04 -3.59
C ALA A 203 20.98 -0.66 -5.04
N VAL A 204 21.59 -1.37 -5.92
CA VAL A 204 21.28 -1.34 -7.36
C VAL A 204 19.78 -1.61 -7.53
N ILE A 205 19.05 -0.65 -8.10
CA ILE A 205 17.69 -0.87 -8.55
C ILE A 205 17.77 -1.81 -9.73
N GLY A 206 17.50 -3.08 -9.49
CA GLY A 206 17.45 -4.10 -10.52
C GLY A 206 16.10 -4.12 -11.21
N THR A 207 16.03 -4.80 -12.35
CA THR A 207 14.77 -5.09 -13.05
C THR A 207 13.78 -5.78 -12.09
N ASP A 208 12.54 -5.31 -12.08
CA ASP A 208 11.47 -5.84 -11.23
C ASP A 208 11.64 -5.65 -9.70
N SER A 209 12.41 -4.66 -9.25
CA SER A 209 12.42 -4.23 -7.85
C SER A 209 11.02 -3.80 -7.38
N LYS A 210 10.75 -3.90 -6.09
CA LYS A 210 9.42 -3.63 -5.52
C LYS A 210 9.48 -2.67 -4.33
N LEU A 211 8.52 -1.75 -4.31
CA LEU A 211 8.15 -0.95 -3.15
C LEU A 211 6.84 -1.48 -2.57
N ILE A 212 6.77 -1.62 -1.26
CA ILE A 212 5.60 -2.15 -0.55
C ILE A 212 5.32 -1.28 0.67
N ALA A 213 4.20 -0.58 0.65
CA ALA A 213 3.65 0.08 1.82
C ALA A 213 2.82 -0.92 2.65
N THR A 214 2.78 -0.70 3.96
CA THR A 214 1.99 -1.47 4.92
C THR A 214 0.96 -0.59 5.62
N PRO A 215 0.05 0.08 4.89
CA PRO A 215 -0.81 1.11 5.44
C PRO A 215 -1.85 0.54 6.42
N SER A 216 -2.19 1.31 7.46
CA SER A 216 -3.34 1.03 8.32
C SER A 216 -4.65 1.25 7.58
N TRP A 217 -4.65 2.22 6.67
CA TRP A 217 -5.82 2.58 5.89
C TRP A 217 -5.79 1.92 4.53
N VAL A 218 -6.79 1.12 4.27
CA VAL A 218 -7.06 0.56 2.95
C VAL A 218 -8.39 1.11 2.49
N GLY A 219 -8.33 2.20 1.77
CA GLY A 219 -9.51 2.93 1.35
C GLY A 219 -10.18 3.71 2.48
N SER A 220 -11.49 3.88 2.42
CA SER A 220 -12.31 4.41 3.51
C SER A 220 -12.54 3.37 4.60
N ASP A 221 -12.15 2.12 4.37
CA ASP A 221 -12.33 1.02 5.29
C ASP A 221 -11.07 0.87 6.14
N TYR A 222 -11.17 1.39 7.33
CA TYR A 222 -10.20 1.23 8.39
C TYR A 222 -10.22 -0.21 8.90
N LYS A 223 -9.06 -0.85 8.95
CA LYS A 223 -8.93 -2.24 9.41
C LYS A 223 -8.01 -2.34 10.60
N ALA A 224 -8.57 -2.73 11.72
CA ALA A 224 -7.81 -3.17 12.87
C ALA A 224 -7.57 -4.67 12.78
N PHE A 225 -6.33 -5.09 12.98
CA PHE A 225 -5.97 -6.49 13.13
C PHE A 225 -6.27 -7.01 14.54
N ALA A 226 -6.27 -6.11 15.51
CA ALA A 226 -6.72 -6.37 16.87
C ALA A 226 -7.32 -5.10 17.47
N THR A 227 -8.25 -5.27 18.38
CA THR A 227 -8.91 -4.18 19.11
C THR A 227 -9.00 -4.51 20.59
N GLY A 228 -9.19 -3.50 21.43
CA GLY A 228 -9.46 -3.70 22.85
C GLY A 228 -9.56 -2.41 23.62
N THR A 229 -9.92 -2.55 24.90
CA THR A 229 -9.83 -1.47 25.88
C THR A 229 -8.63 -1.75 26.78
N ALA A 230 -7.79 -0.76 26.98
CA ALA A 230 -6.65 -0.88 27.88
C ALA A 230 -7.15 -1.13 29.31
N THR A 231 -6.37 -1.84 30.11
CA THR A 231 -6.59 -1.99 31.55
C THR A 231 -5.66 -1.08 32.35
N ALA A 232 -4.58 -0.65 31.73
CA ALA A 232 -3.61 0.31 32.29
C ALA A 232 -2.74 0.88 31.17
N GLY A 233 -2.00 1.95 31.46
CA GLY A 233 -0.99 2.51 30.57
C GLY A 233 0.20 3.05 31.37
N GLY A 234 1.31 3.23 30.66
CA GLY A 234 2.52 3.89 31.15
C GLY A 234 3.04 4.89 30.11
N ALA A 235 4.16 5.53 30.39
CA ALA A 235 4.72 6.55 29.49
C ALA A 235 4.92 6.05 28.05
N SER A 236 5.31 4.79 27.87
CA SER A 236 5.50 4.14 26.56
C SER A 236 4.84 2.76 26.51
N THR A 237 3.85 2.49 27.34
CA THR A 237 3.19 1.19 27.36
C THR A 237 1.68 1.32 27.34
N LEU A 238 1.01 0.29 26.82
CA LEU A 238 -0.42 0.08 26.90
C LEU A 238 -0.64 -1.38 27.32
N THR A 239 -1.38 -1.58 28.41
CA THR A 239 -1.64 -2.91 28.96
C THR A 239 -3.10 -3.28 28.72
N ASN A 240 -3.32 -4.51 28.28
CA ASN A 240 -4.63 -5.14 28.25
C ASN A 240 -4.52 -6.56 28.84
N SER A 241 -4.91 -6.71 30.11
CA SER A 241 -4.76 -7.96 30.86
C SER A 241 -5.63 -9.10 30.34
N ALA A 242 -6.62 -8.82 29.48
CA ALA A 242 -7.47 -9.83 28.85
C ALA A 242 -6.84 -10.49 27.61
N LYS A 243 -5.69 -9.98 27.14
CA LYS A 243 -5.01 -10.52 25.97
C LYS A 243 -3.99 -11.60 26.33
N THR A 244 -3.71 -12.46 25.35
CA THR A 244 -2.72 -13.56 25.46
C THR A 244 -1.87 -13.62 24.19
N TRP A 245 -1.28 -12.49 23.80
CA TRP A 245 -0.48 -12.38 22.57
C TRP A 245 0.81 -13.19 22.65
N THR A 246 1.28 -13.64 21.51
CA THR A 246 2.64 -14.15 21.41
C THR A 246 3.63 -12.97 21.55
N THR A 247 4.74 -13.19 22.22
CA THR A 247 5.80 -12.18 22.38
C THR A 247 6.25 -11.67 21.00
N ASN A 248 6.30 -10.35 20.86
CA ASN A 248 6.64 -9.62 19.64
C ASN A 248 5.71 -9.88 18.44
N GLN A 249 4.52 -10.42 18.65
CA GLN A 249 3.53 -10.61 17.58
C GLN A 249 3.19 -9.32 16.84
N TRP A 250 3.20 -8.19 17.54
CA TRP A 250 2.81 -6.88 17.05
C TRP A 250 3.98 -5.91 16.84
N ALA A 251 5.21 -6.37 16.93
CA ALA A 251 6.36 -5.49 16.66
C ALA A 251 6.31 -4.93 15.24
N ASN A 252 6.66 -3.67 15.07
CA ASN A 252 6.59 -2.89 13.83
C ASN A 252 5.17 -2.56 13.30
N TYR A 253 4.11 -3.00 13.96
CA TYR A 253 2.77 -2.48 13.74
C TYR A 253 2.60 -1.11 14.40
N GLN A 254 1.47 -0.47 14.19
CA GLN A 254 1.09 0.71 14.97
C GLN A 254 -0.11 0.42 15.88
N VAL A 255 -0.15 1.11 17.00
CA VAL A 255 -1.32 1.18 17.88
C VAL A 255 -1.89 2.58 17.82
N ARG A 256 -3.20 2.67 17.64
CA ARG A 256 -3.98 3.91 17.65
C ARG A 256 -4.95 3.89 18.81
N ILE A 257 -5.01 4.98 19.57
CA ILE A 257 -6.09 5.19 20.55
C ILE A 257 -7.27 5.81 19.80
N VAL A 258 -8.38 5.08 19.74
CA VAL A 258 -9.56 5.48 18.95
C VAL A 258 -10.60 6.22 19.80
N SER A 259 -10.61 5.99 21.12
CA SER A 259 -11.46 6.75 22.05
C SER A 259 -10.91 6.68 23.49
N GLY A 260 -11.47 7.48 24.39
CA GLY A 260 -11.02 7.58 25.77
C GLY A 260 -9.76 8.44 25.93
N THR A 261 -9.04 8.26 27.02
CA THR A 261 -7.84 9.02 27.33
C THR A 261 -6.76 8.78 26.27
N GLY A 262 -6.21 9.84 25.69
CA GLY A 262 -5.21 9.78 24.66
C GLY A 262 -5.74 9.56 23.24
N ALA A 263 -7.06 9.64 23.00
CA ALA A 263 -7.66 9.49 21.67
C ALA A 263 -6.95 10.32 20.60
N GLY A 264 -6.78 9.75 19.40
CA GLY A 264 -6.08 10.36 18.26
C GLY A 264 -4.59 10.04 18.19
N GLN A 265 -3.97 9.61 19.27
CA GLN A 265 -2.56 9.28 19.27
C GLN A 265 -2.29 7.96 18.54
N ILE A 266 -1.19 7.94 17.78
CA ILE A 266 -0.70 6.79 17.04
C ILE A 266 0.77 6.58 17.41
N ARG A 267 1.16 5.34 17.67
CA ARG A 267 2.55 4.98 17.96
C ARG A 267 2.92 3.66 17.30
N THR A 268 4.15 3.58 16.82
CA THR A 268 4.74 2.30 16.40
C THR A 268 4.96 1.42 17.62
N ILE A 269 4.57 0.16 17.53
CA ILE A 269 4.84 -0.85 18.56
C ILE A 269 6.26 -1.36 18.34
N SER A 270 7.13 -1.19 19.33
CA SER A 270 8.51 -1.70 19.30
C SER A 270 8.58 -3.17 19.72
N SER A 271 7.73 -3.57 20.67
CA SER A 271 7.65 -4.95 21.17
C SER A 271 6.32 -5.18 21.89
N ASN A 272 5.99 -6.45 22.14
CA ASN A 272 4.91 -6.78 23.06
C ASN A 272 5.19 -8.07 23.82
N THR A 273 4.62 -8.16 25.03
CA THR A 273 4.43 -9.40 25.80
C THR A 273 3.01 -9.95 25.56
N GLY A 274 2.58 -10.91 26.33
CA GLY A 274 1.22 -11.45 26.26
C GLY A 274 0.12 -10.42 26.50
N THR A 275 0.39 -9.37 27.28
CA THR A 275 -0.62 -8.41 27.72
C THR A 275 -0.20 -6.94 27.55
N VAL A 276 1.05 -6.65 27.22
CA VAL A 276 1.60 -5.29 27.20
C VAL A 276 2.16 -4.98 25.82
N LEU A 277 1.74 -3.88 25.23
CA LEU A 277 2.36 -3.25 24.08
C LEU A 277 3.38 -2.22 24.58
N THR A 278 4.60 -2.25 24.05
CA THR A 278 5.62 -1.21 24.25
C THR A 278 5.76 -0.42 22.96
N THR A 279 5.69 0.90 23.07
CA THR A 279 5.78 1.80 21.92
C THR A 279 7.18 2.36 21.72
N SER A 280 7.56 2.68 20.50
CA SER A 280 8.86 3.23 20.12
C SER A 280 9.07 4.67 20.63
N ALA A 281 7.98 5.37 20.95
CA ALA A 281 7.99 6.72 21.49
C ALA A 281 6.93 6.84 22.59
N ALA A 282 7.17 7.73 23.54
CA ALA A 282 6.26 8.00 24.64
C ALA A 282 4.91 8.55 24.15
N TRP A 283 3.85 8.26 24.88
CA TRP A 283 2.56 8.87 24.71
C TRP A 283 2.60 10.35 25.11
N THR A 284 1.99 11.20 24.33
CA THR A 284 1.80 12.62 24.72
C THR A 284 0.81 12.73 25.88
N THR A 285 -0.27 11.93 25.82
CA THR A 285 -1.20 11.70 26.93
C THR A 285 -1.18 10.23 27.24
N GLN A 286 -0.76 9.86 28.43
CA GLN A 286 -0.67 8.47 28.84
C GLN A 286 -2.04 7.79 28.81
N PRO A 287 -2.19 6.65 28.14
CA PRO A 287 -3.43 5.87 28.14
C PRO A 287 -3.79 5.37 29.54
N ASP A 288 -5.06 5.14 29.75
CA ASP A 288 -5.62 4.56 30.97
C ASP A 288 -6.68 3.50 30.67
N ALA A 289 -7.43 3.07 31.70
CA ALA A 289 -8.46 2.05 31.55
C ALA A 289 -9.68 2.50 30.71
N THR A 290 -9.76 3.75 30.30
CA THR A 290 -10.80 4.26 29.38
C THR A 290 -10.37 4.22 27.91
N SER A 291 -9.08 4.02 27.65
CA SER A 291 -8.49 4.09 26.31
C SER A 291 -8.88 2.86 25.49
N VAL A 292 -9.65 3.08 24.44
CA VAL A 292 -9.94 2.06 23.42
C VAL A 292 -8.89 2.15 22.33
N TYR A 293 -8.33 1.04 21.92
CA TYR A 293 -7.26 1.00 20.96
C TYR A 293 -7.51 -0.01 19.82
N ASN A 294 -6.82 0.24 18.72
CA ASN A 294 -6.69 -0.66 17.58
C ASN A 294 -5.21 -0.92 17.28
N ILE A 295 -4.89 -2.14 16.85
CA ILE A 295 -3.60 -2.50 16.27
C ILE A 295 -3.79 -2.61 14.75
N GLU A 296 -2.92 -1.98 13.98
CA GLU A 296 -3.06 -1.71 12.56
C GLU A 296 -1.76 -1.92 11.80
N GLY A 297 -1.84 -1.94 10.46
CA GLY A 297 -0.66 -1.78 9.62
C GLY A 297 0.07 -0.47 9.95
N ASN A 298 1.35 -0.41 9.70
CA ASN A 298 2.13 0.77 10.02
C ASN A 298 2.18 1.72 8.83
N ASP A 299 1.49 2.84 8.95
CA ASP A 299 1.44 3.91 7.94
C ASP A 299 2.78 4.57 7.65
N ASP A 300 3.74 4.42 8.56
CA ASP A 300 5.04 5.06 8.46
C ASP A 300 6.04 4.27 7.61
N PHE A 301 5.73 3.03 7.24
CA PHE A 301 6.71 2.15 6.63
C PHE A 301 6.45 1.84 5.17
N ILE A 302 7.52 1.95 4.37
CA ILE A 302 7.62 1.43 3.01
C ILE A 302 8.84 0.53 2.94
N TYR A 303 8.65 -0.70 2.49
CA TYR A 303 9.73 -1.68 2.30
C TYR A 303 10.19 -1.65 0.85
N TYR A 304 11.51 -1.79 0.65
CA TYR A 304 12.10 -1.95 -0.67
C TYR A 304 12.84 -3.28 -0.77
N LEU A 305 12.47 -4.03 -1.79
CA LEU A 305 13.12 -5.28 -2.19
C LEU A 305 13.71 -5.10 -3.59
N GLY A 306 15.06 -5.19 -3.68
CA GLY A 306 15.76 -5.16 -4.95
C GLY A 306 15.79 -6.55 -5.59
N SER A 307 15.69 -6.63 -6.91
CA SER A 307 16.12 -7.83 -7.62
C SER A 307 17.66 -7.93 -7.54
N ASN A 308 18.17 -9.15 -7.58
CA ASN A 308 19.61 -9.45 -7.44
C ASN A 308 20.24 -9.07 -6.08
N ALA A 309 19.44 -8.79 -5.06
CA ALA A 309 19.92 -8.50 -3.71
C ALA A 309 19.12 -9.23 -2.64
N VAL A 310 19.78 -9.70 -1.61
CA VAL A 310 19.13 -10.29 -0.42
C VAL A 310 18.76 -9.22 0.61
N THR A 311 19.32 -8.02 0.45
CA THR A 311 19.15 -6.90 1.39
C THR A 311 17.74 -6.35 1.31
N LEU A 312 17.14 -6.14 2.47
CA LEU A 312 15.84 -5.52 2.63
C LEU A 312 16.02 -4.14 3.26
N TYR A 313 15.33 -3.15 2.72
CA TYR A 313 15.35 -1.79 3.24
C TYR A 313 13.96 -1.37 3.69
N ARG A 314 13.92 -0.47 4.65
CA ARG A 314 12.68 0.14 5.14
C ARG A 314 12.83 1.65 5.18
N TYR A 315 11.90 2.33 4.59
CA TYR A 315 11.77 3.78 4.63
C TYR A 315 10.78 4.17 5.72
N SER A 316 11.14 5.16 6.54
CA SER A 316 10.22 5.83 7.46
C SER A 316 9.71 7.11 6.81
N ILE A 317 8.40 7.22 6.62
CA ILE A 317 7.76 8.39 6.02
C ILE A 317 7.91 9.62 6.93
N SER A 318 7.72 9.45 8.22
CA SER A 318 7.86 10.54 9.20
C SER A 318 9.31 10.97 9.41
N GLY A 319 10.25 10.03 9.29
CA GLY A 319 11.68 10.29 9.43
C GLY A 319 12.34 10.77 8.14
N GLY A 320 11.71 10.54 6.98
CA GLY A 320 12.29 10.84 5.68
C GLY A 320 13.58 10.09 5.39
N THR A 321 13.75 8.88 5.93
CA THR A 321 15.03 8.15 5.89
C THR A 321 14.86 6.67 5.63
N TRP A 322 15.88 6.09 4.99
CA TRP A 322 16.01 4.66 4.78
C TRP A 322 16.82 3.97 5.87
N THR A 323 16.40 2.78 6.24
CA THR A 323 17.13 1.88 7.15
C THR A 323 17.39 0.56 6.44
N THR A 324 18.64 0.11 6.44
CA THR A 324 18.98 -1.26 6.04
C THR A 324 18.55 -2.19 7.17
N LEU A 325 17.68 -3.14 6.85
CA LEU A 325 17.25 -4.14 7.84
C LEU A 325 18.27 -5.27 7.93
N SER A 326 18.44 -5.78 9.13
CA SER A 326 19.29 -6.95 9.42
C SER A 326 18.41 -8.08 9.96
N PRO A 327 17.77 -8.87 9.07
CA PRO A 327 16.92 -9.97 9.51
C PRO A 327 17.72 -11.01 10.31
N THR A 328 17.11 -11.56 11.36
CA THR A 328 17.71 -12.62 12.19
C THR A 328 17.99 -13.91 11.41
N ALA A 329 17.15 -14.21 10.41
CA ALA A 329 17.44 -15.16 9.34
C ALA A 329 17.39 -14.40 8.03
N ALA A 330 18.49 -14.36 7.30
CA ALA A 330 18.58 -13.71 6.01
C ALA A 330 17.80 -14.48 4.94
N ARG A 331 17.43 -13.81 3.85
CA ARG A 331 16.93 -14.47 2.65
C ARG A 331 18.00 -15.40 2.09
N ALA A 332 17.65 -16.66 1.81
CA ALA A 332 18.63 -17.68 1.44
C ALA A 332 19.30 -17.44 0.07
N ALA A 333 18.65 -16.72 -0.84
CA ALA A 333 19.21 -16.34 -2.13
C ALA A 333 18.61 -15.04 -2.64
N ALA A 334 19.36 -14.31 -3.43
CA ALA A 334 18.86 -13.14 -4.13
C ALA A 334 17.78 -13.54 -5.14
N PRO A 335 16.71 -12.75 -5.27
CA PRO A 335 15.73 -12.96 -6.33
C PRO A 335 16.32 -12.57 -7.68
N GLY A 336 15.76 -13.12 -8.75
CA GLY A 336 16.07 -12.75 -10.11
C GLY A 336 15.01 -11.87 -10.74
N VAL A 337 15.15 -11.65 -12.04
CA VAL A 337 14.17 -10.97 -12.88
C VAL A 337 12.84 -11.71 -12.80
N GLY A 338 11.72 -11.01 -12.79
CA GLY A 338 10.40 -11.59 -12.57
C GLY A 338 10.07 -11.82 -11.09
N MET A 339 10.82 -11.23 -10.17
CA MET A 339 10.46 -11.29 -8.75
C MET A 339 9.15 -10.56 -8.45
N SER A 340 8.50 -10.98 -7.38
CA SER A 340 7.37 -10.25 -6.81
C SER A 340 7.58 -9.91 -5.34
N ALA A 341 6.76 -9.02 -4.83
CA ALA A 341 6.62 -8.85 -3.40
C ALA A 341 5.22 -8.33 -3.06
N HIS A 342 4.59 -8.94 -2.08
CA HIS A 342 3.20 -8.64 -1.69
C HIS A 342 3.06 -8.62 -0.17
N TRP A 343 2.55 -7.52 0.36
CA TRP A 343 2.08 -7.48 1.72
C TRP A 343 0.73 -8.17 1.81
N VAL A 344 0.65 -9.18 2.66
CA VAL A 344 -0.53 -10.04 2.78
C VAL A 344 -1.39 -9.55 3.93
N TYR A 345 -2.53 -8.97 3.58
CA TYR A 345 -3.55 -8.57 4.52
C TYR A 345 -4.92 -8.89 3.94
N GLU A 346 -5.87 -9.22 4.78
CA GLU A 346 -7.26 -9.36 4.37
C GLU A 346 -8.08 -8.26 5.02
N ALA A 347 -8.75 -7.51 4.19
CA ALA A 347 -9.72 -6.53 4.60
C ALA A 347 -11.12 -7.14 4.47
N THR A 348 -11.51 -7.99 5.41
CA THR A 348 -12.87 -8.49 5.44
C THR A 348 -13.81 -7.47 6.07
N ASP A 349 -15.07 -7.46 5.64
CA ASP A 349 -16.11 -6.61 6.25
C ASP A 349 -16.52 -7.11 7.65
N ALA A 350 -16.16 -8.33 8.00
CA ALA A 350 -16.36 -8.89 9.32
C ALA A 350 -15.30 -8.39 10.31
N ALA A 351 -15.68 -8.24 11.56
CA ALA A 351 -14.73 -8.01 12.62
C ALA A 351 -13.65 -9.09 12.60
N TRP A 352 -12.39 -8.69 12.55
CA TRP A 352 -11.26 -9.60 12.51
C TRP A 352 -11.19 -10.37 13.84
N THR A 353 -11.57 -11.61 13.84
CA THR A 353 -11.71 -12.41 15.07
C THR A 353 -10.48 -13.24 15.40
N ASN A 354 -9.56 -13.39 14.44
CA ASN A 354 -8.35 -14.19 14.61
C ASN A 354 -7.09 -13.34 14.48
N GLU A 355 -6.60 -12.86 15.61
CA GLU A 355 -5.38 -12.04 15.70
C GLU A 355 -4.10 -12.79 15.25
N SER A 356 -4.18 -14.11 15.07
CA SER A 356 -3.08 -14.98 14.60
C SER A 356 -3.22 -15.40 13.15
N ASP A 357 -4.20 -14.88 12.41
CA ASP A 357 -4.39 -15.21 11.00
C ASP A 357 -3.18 -14.79 10.17
N ILE A 358 -2.82 -15.63 9.20
CA ILE A 358 -1.68 -15.38 8.31
C ILE A 358 -1.87 -14.11 7.46
N ARG A 359 -3.11 -13.65 7.29
CA ARG A 359 -3.50 -12.46 6.52
C ARG A 359 -3.62 -11.20 7.37
N ASN A 360 -3.07 -11.18 8.56
CA ASN A 360 -3.15 -10.04 9.49
C ASN A 360 -2.08 -8.96 9.24
N GLY A 361 -1.53 -8.87 8.03
CA GLY A 361 -0.50 -7.88 7.69
C GLY A 361 0.89 -8.19 8.22
N ARG A 362 1.13 -9.39 8.74
CA ARG A 362 2.41 -9.79 9.31
C ARG A 362 3.47 -10.08 8.25
N PHE A 363 3.06 -10.52 7.06
CA PHE A 363 3.97 -11.11 6.10
C PHE A 363 4.05 -10.35 4.78
N ILE A 364 5.27 -10.30 4.24
CA ILE A 364 5.54 -9.97 2.83
C ILE A 364 5.98 -11.26 2.14
N TYR A 365 5.22 -11.68 1.13
CA TYR A 365 5.55 -12.81 0.27
C TYR A 365 6.27 -12.35 -0.97
N SER A 366 7.27 -13.12 -1.42
CA SER A 366 8.09 -12.78 -2.59
C SER A 366 8.44 -14.03 -3.40
N PHE A 367 7.94 -14.12 -4.64
CA PHE A 367 8.47 -15.08 -5.61
C PHE A 367 9.89 -14.67 -6.01
N ARG A 368 10.77 -15.67 -6.22
CA ARG A 368 12.18 -15.40 -6.60
C ARG A 368 12.39 -15.06 -8.08
N GLY A 369 11.37 -15.19 -8.91
CA GLY A 369 11.52 -15.00 -10.35
C GLY A 369 12.44 -16.04 -10.98
N THR A 370 13.35 -15.62 -11.86
CA THR A 370 14.29 -16.53 -12.56
C THR A 370 15.25 -17.27 -11.63
N ALA A 371 15.37 -16.88 -10.36
CA ALA A 371 16.20 -17.58 -9.38
C ALA A 371 15.57 -18.89 -8.86
N GLY A 372 14.41 -19.29 -9.37
CA GLY A 372 13.80 -20.57 -9.09
C GLY A 372 12.30 -20.51 -8.78
N ALA A 373 11.62 -21.65 -8.92
CA ALA A 373 10.21 -21.82 -8.55
C ALA A 373 10.05 -21.85 -7.02
N VAL A 374 10.38 -20.76 -6.35
CA VAL A 374 10.46 -20.67 -4.89
C VAL A 374 9.77 -19.41 -4.43
N LEU A 375 9.07 -19.52 -3.31
CA LEU A 375 8.44 -18.44 -2.60
C LEU A 375 9.16 -18.19 -1.28
N ASP A 376 9.52 -16.97 -0.99
CA ASP A 376 10.04 -16.53 0.30
C ASP A 376 8.99 -15.72 1.04
N ARG A 377 9.08 -15.73 2.36
CA ARG A 377 8.19 -14.98 3.24
C ARG A 377 8.99 -14.23 4.30
N TYR A 378 8.82 -12.92 4.33
CA TYR A 378 9.39 -12.06 5.36
C TYR A 378 8.36 -11.80 6.46
N ASP A 379 8.75 -12.02 7.70
CA ASP A 379 7.98 -11.72 8.90
C ASP A 379 8.37 -10.32 9.39
N ILE A 380 7.46 -9.36 9.26
CA ILE A 380 7.67 -7.97 9.64
C ILE A 380 7.88 -7.83 11.16
N ALA A 381 7.14 -8.59 11.94
CA ALA A 381 7.19 -8.52 13.40
C ALA A 381 8.50 -9.09 13.96
N LEU A 382 8.96 -10.21 13.43
CA LEU A 382 10.16 -10.89 13.90
C LEU A 382 11.43 -10.45 13.15
N ASN A 383 11.30 -9.65 12.10
CA ASN A 383 12.40 -9.27 11.22
C ASN A 383 13.21 -10.51 10.78
N THR A 384 12.55 -11.45 10.11
CA THR A 384 13.17 -12.70 9.69
C THR A 384 12.59 -13.22 8.38
N TRP A 385 13.39 -13.92 7.59
CA TRP A 385 12.95 -14.60 6.39
C TRP A 385 12.70 -16.10 6.64
N ALA A 386 11.57 -16.59 6.15
CA ALA A 386 11.39 -18.01 5.85
C ALA A 386 11.58 -18.17 4.34
N SER A 387 12.66 -18.84 3.96
CA SER A 387 13.05 -19.01 2.57
C SER A 387 12.68 -20.38 2.04
N ALA A 388 12.52 -20.46 0.72
CA ALA A 388 12.25 -21.70 0.01
C ALA A 388 10.96 -22.41 0.47
N LEU A 389 9.89 -21.64 0.70
CA LEU A 389 8.57 -22.23 0.88
C LEU A 389 8.20 -22.98 -0.39
N THR A 390 7.91 -24.26 -0.25
CA THR A 390 7.40 -25.07 -1.35
C THR A 390 5.89 -24.87 -1.46
N TYR A 391 5.40 -24.77 -2.66
CA TYR A 391 3.98 -24.75 -2.97
C TYR A 391 3.65 -25.81 -4.01
N ALA A 392 2.52 -26.45 -3.89
CA ALA A 392 2.14 -27.59 -4.74
C ALA A 392 0.97 -27.21 -5.67
N PRO A 393 0.98 -27.64 -6.93
CA PRO A 393 2.14 -28.17 -7.69
C PRO A 393 3.06 -27.07 -8.16
N SER A 394 4.36 -27.19 -7.94
CA SER A 394 5.33 -26.16 -8.27
C SER A 394 6.31 -26.63 -9.34
N THR A 395 6.06 -26.24 -10.56
CA THR A 395 7.07 -26.36 -11.64
C THR A 395 7.26 -25.06 -12.40
N GLU A 396 6.53 -24.00 -12.02
CA GLU A 396 6.51 -22.75 -12.79
C GLU A 396 7.54 -21.76 -12.27
N VAL A 397 8.51 -21.46 -13.12
CA VAL A 397 9.45 -20.37 -12.91
C VAL A 397 8.90 -19.12 -13.61
N PHE A 398 8.85 -18.03 -12.90
CA PHE A 398 8.39 -16.73 -13.41
C PHE A 398 9.59 -15.92 -13.88
N GLY A 399 9.66 -15.64 -15.16
CA GLY A 399 10.77 -14.92 -15.80
C GLY A 399 10.50 -13.43 -16.00
N ALA A 400 11.29 -12.82 -16.85
CA ALA A 400 11.15 -11.41 -17.22
C ALA A 400 9.74 -11.14 -17.78
N GLY A 401 9.13 -10.05 -17.32
CA GLY A 401 7.78 -9.66 -17.74
C GLY A 401 6.67 -10.34 -16.96
N SER A 402 6.96 -11.18 -15.98
CA SER A 402 5.96 -11.70 -15.05
C SER A 402 5.33 -10.60 -14.22
N LYS A 403 4.03 -10.70 -13.98
CA LYS A 403 3.23 -9.72 -13.28
C LYS A 403 2.45 -10.36 -12.17
N TYR A 404 2.20 -9.57 -11.13
CA TYR A 404 1.60 -10.10 -9.93
C TYR A 404 0.64 -9.11 -9.30
N VAL A 405 -0.37 -9.66 -8.63
CA VAL A 405 -1.26 -8.90 -7.75
C VAL A 405 -1.73 -9.80 -6.61
N TYR A 406 -1.79 -9.25 -5.42
CA TYR A 406 -2.37 -9.93 -4.26
C TYR A 406 -3.78 -9.42 -4.01
N ARG A 407 -4.74 -10.36 -3.88
CA ARG A 407 -6.09 -10.01 -3.48
C ARG A 407 -6.73 -11.15 -2.69
N LYS A 408 -7.31 -10.84 -1.54
CA LYS A 408 -7.87 -11.81 -0.60
C LYS A 408 -6.83 -12.89 -0.24
N ASP A 409 -7.15 -14.15 -0.45
CA ASP A 409 -6.26 -15.27 -0.13
C ASP A 409 -5.23 -15.56 -1.22
N TRP A 410 -5.28 -14.85 -2.35
CA TRP A 410 -4.59 -15.25 -3.56
C TRP A 410 -3.55 -14.23 -4.04
N ILE A 411 -2.39 -14.72 -4.41
CA ILE A 411 -1.45 -14.01 -5.27
C ILE A 411 -1.69 -14.51 -6.70
N TYR A 412 -2.17 -13.64 -7.57
CA TYR A 412 -2.34 -13.88 -8.99
C TYR A 412 -1.04 -13.54 -9.68
N ALA A 413 -0.55 -14.43 -10.55
CA ALA A 413 0.73 -14.31 -11.21
C ALA A 413 0.61 -14.61 -12.71
N GLN A 414 1.01 -13.68 -13.55
CA GLN A 414 1.18 -13.92 -14.98
C GLN A 414 2.58 -14.48 -15.22
N LYS A 415 2.65 -15.60 -15.95
CA LYS A 415 3.92 -16.19 -16.32
C LYS A 415 4.48 -15.52 -17.58
N ASP A 416 5.57 -14.79 -17.41
CA ASP A 416 6.31 -14.16 -18.50
C ASP A 416 5.40 -13.38 -19.47
N ALA A 417 5.73 -13.34 -20.75
CA ALA A 417 4.90 -12.77 -21.79
C ALA A 417 3.87 -13.75 -22.39
N THR A 418 3.64 -14.90 -21.76
CA THR A 418 2.83 -15.98 -22.36
C THR A 418 1.32 -15.78 -22.27
N GLY A 419 0.85 -14.80 -21.51
CA GLY A 419 -0.58 -14.57 -21.27
C GLY A 419 -1.23 -15.61 -20.35
N ARG A 420 -0.48 -16.56 -19.79
CA ARG A 420 -0.99 -17.53 -18.82
C ARG A 420 -0.91 -16.97 -17.42
N TRP A 421 -2.03 -17.03 -16.69
CA TRP A 421 -2.14 -16.61 -15.31
C TRP A 421 -2.34 -17.81 -14.40
N PHE A 422 -1.60 -17.79 -13.32
CA PHE A 422 -1.69 -18.72 -12.18
C PHE A 422 -2.16 -17.95 -10.96
N ARG A 423 -2.56 -18.67 -9.93
CA ARG A 423 -2.77 -18.10 -8.61
C ARG A 423 -2.21 -19.00 -7.53
N TYR A 424 -1.71 -18.40 -6.48
CA TYR A 424 -1.21 -19.07 -5.30
C TYR A 424 -2.03 -18.64 -4.09
N ASN A 425 -2.56 -19.60 -3.35
CA ASN A 425 -3.32 -19.38 -2.12
C ASN A 425 -2.38 -19.32 -0.92
N VAL A 426 -2.32 -18.18 -0.23
CA VAL A 426 -1.42 -17.98 0.92
C VAL A 426 -1.86 -18.76 2.16
N VAL A 427 -3.12 -19.15 2.24
CA VAL A 427 -3.70 -19.89 3.38
C VAL A 427 -3.49 -21.40 3.23
N THR A 428 -3.82 -21.94 2.05
CA THR A 428 -3.74 -23.40 1.80
C THR A 428 -2.39 -23.84 1.26
N ASN A 429 -1.54 -22.91 0.83
CA ASN A 429 -0.25 -23.19 0.19
C ASN A 429 -0.39 -23.98 -1.12
N GLU A 430 -1.42 -23.66 -1.89
CA GLU A 430 -1.70 -24.35 -3.15
C GLU A 430 -1.60 -23.39 -4.33
N GLN A 431 -1.22 -23.91 -5.48
CA GLN A 431 -1.19 -23.17 -6.75
C GLN A 431 -2.07 -23.85 -7.78
N ASP A 432 -2.84 -23.08 -8.52
CA ASP A 432 -3.60 -23.54 -9.69
C ASP A 432 -3.47 -22.60 -10.90
N GLY A 433 -3.93 -23.08 -12.06
CA GLY A 433 -4.11 -22.23 -13.23
C GLY A 433 -5.37 -21.37 -13.06
N TRP A 434 -5.22 -20.05 -13.28
CA TRP A 434 -6.34 -19.14 -13.12
C TRP A 434 -6.98 -18.73 -14.44
N SER A 435 -6.20 -18.22 -15.40
CA SER A 435 -6.73 -17.68 -16.65
C SER A 435 -5.70 -17.78 -17.79
N THR A 436 -6.19 -17.77 -19.02
CA THR A 436 -5.37 -17.60 -20.20
C THR A 436 -5.90 -16.39 -20.97
N MET A 437 -5.02 -15.43 -21.24
CA MET A 437 -5.34 -14.31 -22.10
C MET A 437 -5.29 -14.73 -23.55
N THR A 438 -6.28 -14.35 -24.31
CA THR A 438 -6.28 -14.52 -25.77
C THR A 438 -5.40 -13.51 -26.49
N TYR A 439 -4.92 -12.49 -25.77
CA TYR A 439 -4.05 -11.44 -26.29
C TYR A 439 -2.59 -11.84 -26.08
N THR A 440 -1.87 -12.06 -27.14
CA THR A 440 -0.42 -12.27 -27.09
C THR A 440 0.28 -10.93 -26.89
N GLN A 441 0.97 -10.80 -25.76
CA GLN A 441 1.83 -9.65 -25.55
C GLN A 441 3.08 -9.79 -26.43
N GLY A 442 3.45 -8.72 -27.10
CA GLY A 442 4.77 -8.61 -27.71
C GLY A 442 5.88 -8.75 -26.65
N ALA A 443 7.09 -9.06 -27.11
CA ALA A 443 8.23 -9.42 -26.27
C ALA A 443 8.48 -8.50 -25.07
N ALA A 444 8.96 -9.12 -23.98
CA ALA A 444 9.61 -8.54 -22.82
C ALA A 444 8.95 -7.29 -22.22
N ILE A 445 8.16 -7.48 -21.20
CA ILE A 445 7.60 -6.41 -20.40
C ILE A 445 8.50 -6.23 -19.19
N ALA A 446 9.17 -5.09 -19.11
CA ALA A 446 9.87 -4.67 -17.90
C ALA A 446 8.94 -3.81 -17.06
N GLY A 447 8.94 -4.01 -15.76
CA GLY A 447 8.17 -3.20 -14.80
C GLY A 447 6.93 -3.89 -14.23
N ASP A 448 6.42 -3.32 -13.15
CA ASP A 448 5.25 -3.81 -12.44
C ASP A 448 3.98 -3.30 -13.10
N THR A 449 3.25 -4.18 -13.74
CA THR A 449 2.12 -3.79 -14.58
C THR A 449 0.81 -4.48 -14.22
N ALA A 450 0.79 -5.27 -13.14
CA ALA A 450 -0.43 -5.85 -12.61
C ALA A 450 -0.72 -5.31 -11.20
N PHE A 451 -1.97 -5.02 -10.93
CA PHE A 451 -2.43 -4.51 -9.64
C PHE A 451 -3.92 -4.84 -9.46
N ASP A 452 -4.36 -4.81 -8.23
CA ASP A 452 -5.76 -4.99 -7.89
C ASP A 452 -6.47 -3.65 -7.71
N VAL A 453 -7.70 -3.60 -8.14
CA VAL A 453 -8.64 -2.55 -7.81
C VAL A 453 -9.86 -3.18 -7.19
N HIS A 454 -10.18 -2.68 -6.02
CA HIS A 454 -11.37 -3.05 -5.29
C HIS A 454 -12.47 -2.03 -5.56
N TYR A 455 -13.57 -2.47 -6.10
CA TYR A 455 -14.70 -1.62 -6.46
C TYR A 455 -15.99 -2.17 -5.86
N LYS A 456 -16.77 -1.28 -5.22
CA LYS A 456 -18.08 -1.64 -4.67
C LYS A 456 -19.18 -0.88 -5.38
N ASP A 457 -20.04 -1.63 -6.02
CA ASP A 457 -21.28 -1.12 -6.58
C ASP A 457 -22.44 -1.50 -5.62
N GLY A 458 -22.95 -0.50 -4.92
CA GLY A 458 -24.01 -0.73 -3.93
C GLY A 458 -23.59 -1.71 -2.83
N ALA A 459 -24.28 -2.84 -2.73
CA ALA A 459 -24.01 -3.92 -1.78
C ALA A 459 -22.98 -4.94 -2.29
N THR A 460 -22.63 -4.88 -3.57
CA THR A 460 -21.75 -5.87 -4.22
C THR A 460 -20.34 -5.30 -4.36
N THR A 461 -19.36 -6.07 -3.94
CA THR A 461 -17.95 -5.76 -4.15
C THR A 461 -17.46 -6.50 -5.38
N ILE A 462 -16.91 -5.78 -6.33
CA ILE A 462 -16.32 -6.34 -7.54
C ILE A 462 -14.83 -5.99 -7.51
N ASP A 463 -14.00 -7.02 -7.60
CA ASP A 463 -12.55 -6.87 -7.66
C ASP A 463 -12.08 -7.06 -9.09
N TYR A 464 -11.18 -6.20 -9.54
CA TYR A 464 -10.55 -6.30 -10.85
C TYR A 464 -9.04 -6.35 -10.72
N VAL A 465 -8.42 -7.18 -11.55
CA VAL A 465 -7.00 -7.11 -11.87
C VAL A 465 -6.84 -6.25 -13.12
N TYR A 466 -6.00 -5.24 -13.05
CA TYR A 466 -5.65 -4.42 -14.21
C TYR A 466 -4.24 -4.75 -14.66
N MET A 467 -4.03 -4.73 -15.94
CA MET A 467 -2.74 -5.00 -16.55
C MET A 467 -2.42 -3.97 -17.62
N LEU A 468 -1.28 -3.34 -17.46
CA LEU A 468 -0.70 -2.43 -18.43
C LEU A 468 0.30 -3.18 -19.31
N LEU A 469 0.22 -2.99 -20.62
CA LEU A 469 1.19 -3.56 -21.53
C LEU A 469 2.35 -2.59 -21.74
N ASN A 470 3.56 -3.14 -21.83
CA ASN A 470 4.76 -2.34 -22.08
C ASN A 470 4.83 -1.87 -23.54
N THR A 471 5.45 -0.72 -23.77
CA THR A 471 5.58 -0.09 -25.10
C THR A 471 4.25 0.01 -25.85
N SER A 472 3.17 0.20 -25.12
CA SER A 472 1.81 0.14 -25.62
C SER A 472 0.93 1.19 -24.92
N THR A 473 -0.22 1.47 -25.50
CA THR A 473 -1.29 2.25 -24.87
C THR A 473 -2.37 1.35 -24.29
N VAL A 474 -2.19 0.04 -24.30
CA VAL A 474 -3.23 -0.91 -23.91
C VAL A 474 -3.27 -1.11 -22.40
N LEU A 475 -4.42 -0.84 -21.81
CA LEU A 475 -4.79 -1.23 -20.46
C LEU A 475 -5.88 -2.29 -20.54
N LEU A 476 -5.70 -3.39 -19.82
CA LEU A 476 -6.65 -4.50 -19.74
C LEU A 476 -7.14 -4.66 -18.30
N ARG A 477 -8.33 -5.18 -18.13
CA ARG A 477 -8.85 -5.62 -16.82
C ARG A 477 -9.49 -6.98 -16.90
N ALA A 478 -9.50 -7.71 -15.79
CA ALA A 478 -10.28 -8.93 -15.61
C ALA A 478 -10.90 -8.93 -14.21
N GLN A 479 -12.14 -9.41 -14.14
CA GLN A 479 -12.81 -9.58 -12.85
C GLN A 479 -12.18 -10.73 -12.07
N VAL A 480 -11.95 -10.51 -10.78
CA VAL A 480 -11.50 -11.50 -9.80
C VAL A 480 -12.69 -11.98 -8.99
N VAL A 481 -12.85 -13.27 -8.86
CA VAL A 481 -13.97 -13.91 -8.12
C VAL A 481 -13.43 -14.72 -6.96
#